data_fd78833652509ea0e47417ba240a2c31
#
_entry.id   fd78833652509ea0e47417ba240a2c31
#
_cell.length_a   1.000
_cell.length_b   1.000
_cell.length_c   1.000
_cell.angle_alpha   90.00
_cell.angle_beta   90.00
_cell.angle_gamma   90.00
#
_symmetry.space_group_name_H-M   'P 1'
#
loop_
_entity.id
_entity.type
_entity.pdbx_description
1 polymer ?
#
loop_
_entity_poly.entity_id
_entity_poly.type
_entity_poly.pdbx_seq_one_letter_code
_entity_poly.pdbx_strand_id
1 'polypeptide(L)'
;MRTRLLAAVILLTSATLSGQQAAPAPAQPGTPAAITEGSIRGHMEFLASDALNGRGSGTRDEWIAAEYIASHLRRWGLEPLGDRSQGQPRSFIQEIELRGVESTSAPVLTIGGLTLTHGREMLVQGLGTVAKIAGPLVVYKPGMSVRAGSAVLAPHRATAEDRAAMAPASLVIVPETPNIRERWAVTASRLPSAPPRAVDLPAIAAPRATTIVLDDATYAAVAALPAGARVFFDPPLKYADTPAHTWNVVAQLTGSDPAMRREIILLSAHLDHVGMRPNAPGDDKIYNGADDDASGSVAVLELAKAMMQGPRPKRTIVFAWFGSEERGGHGSNYFAETTPLGGVIANLQFEMIGRSDPKVPPQTLWLTGYERSTLGPELAKRGARLVQDPHPDQSFFTRSDNIRFARKGIPAHTVSSFGLHKDYHQPGDEVSTIDFPHMTEAIRSMLEPIRWLANSDFRPQWNPGGRPG
;
A
#
# COMPACT_ATOMS: atom_id res chain seq x y z
N MET A 1 14.95 -90.49 -49.92
CA MET A 1 15.40 -89.14 -49.88
C MET A 1 14.57 -88.42 -48.79
N ARG A 2 15.15 -88.12 -47.67
CA ARG A 2 14.44 -87.62 -46.47
C ARG A 2 14.76 -86.15 -46.34
N THR A 3 13.74 -85.34 -46.49
CA THR A 3 13.81 -83.84 -46.27
C THR A 3 13.57 -83.54 -44.79
N ARG A 4 14.55 -82.89 -44.17
CA ARG A 4 14.42 -82.42 -42.75
C ARG A 4 13.96 -80.94 -42.75
N LEU A 5 12.77 -80.69 -42.10
CA LEU A 5 12.36 -79.35 -41.74
C LEU A 5 13.15 -78.87 -40.52
N LEU A 6 13.73 -77.70 -40.59
CA LEU A 6 14.24 -76.97 -39.45
C LEU A 6 13.15 -75.97 -39.02
N ALA A 7 12.68 -76.06 -37.75
CA ALA A 7 11.81 -75.09 -37.12
C ALA A 7 12.70 -74.04 -36.44
N ALA A 8 12.58 -72.81 -36.85
CA ALA A 8 13.17 -71.65 -36.17
C ALA A 8 12.27 -71.15 -35.06
N VAL A 9 12.75 -71.22 -33.83
CA VAL A 9 12.06 -70.60 -32.65
C VAL A 9 12.54 -69.17 -32.57
N ILE A 10 11.59 -68.21 -32.73
CA ILE A 10 11.83 -66.77 -32.50
C ILE A 10 11.50 -66.46 -31.01
N LEU A 11 12.52 -66.19 -30.22
CA LEU A 11 12.36 -65.61 -28.87
C LEU A 11 12.15 -64.14 -29.01
N LEU A 12 10.92 -63.67 -28.64
CA LEU A 12 10.63 -62.27 -28.41
C LEU A 12 11.09 -61.90 -27.00
N THR A 13 12.19 -61.14 -26.90
CA THR A 13 12.57 -60.46 -25.67
C THR A 13 11.88 -59.10 -25.61
N SER A 14 10.91 -58.97 -24.70
CA SER A 14 10.31 -57.68 -24.35
C SER A 14 11.28 -56.84 -23.53
N ALA A 15 11.87 -55.82 -24.17
CA ALA A 15 12.65 -54.80 -23.49
C ALA A 15 11.71 -53.80 -22.84
N THR A 16 11.63 -53.81 -21.52
CA THR A 16 11.00 -52.74 -20.73
C THR A 16 11.90 -51.51 -20.82
N LEU A 17 11.46 -50.46 -21.53
CA LEU A 17 12.08 -49.14 -21.45
C LEU A 17 11.71 -48.55 -20.09
N SER A 18 12.64 -48.62 -19.15
CA SER A 18 12.62 -47.79 -17.96
C SER A 18 12.91 -46.37 -18.41
N GLY A 19 11.90 -45.51 -18.36
CA GLY A 19 12.07 -44.06 -18.58
C GLY A 19 12.95 -43.46 -17.48
N GLN A 20 14.25 -43.36 -17.76
CA GLN A 20 15.13 -42.50 -16.98
C GLN A 20 14.69 -41.03 -17.27
N GLN A 21 14.07 -40.38 -16.28
CA GLN A 21 13.97 -38.94 -16.28
C GLN A 21 15.38 -38.35 -16.40
N ALA A 22 15.61 -37.64 -17.50
CA ALA A 22 16.86 -36.93 -17.69
C ALA A 22 17.07 -35.98 -16.53
N ALA A 23 18.18 -36.09 -15.84
CA ALA A 23 18.60 -35.10 -14.84
C ALA A 23 18.63 -33.73 -15.51
N PRO A 24 18.18 -32.65 -14.80
CA PRO A 24 18.25 -31.30 -15.35
C PRO A 24 19.70 -31.02 -15.78
N ALA A 25 19.85 -30.49 -16.99
CA ALA A 25 21.15 -30.11 -17.51
C ALA A 25 21.85 -29.18 -16.51
N PRO A 26 23.16 -29.36 -16.25
CA PRO A 26 23.91 -28.47 -15.37
C PRO A 26 23.82 -27.05 -15.93
N ALA A 27 23.47 -26.10 -15.08
CA ALA A 27 23.43 -24.67 -15.42
C ALA A 27 24.77 -24.27 -16.04
N GLN A 28 24.74 -23.64 -17.19
CA GLN A 28 25.95 -23.14 -17.85
C GLN A 28 26.68 -22.16 -16.95
N PRO A 29 28.00 -22.26 -16.75
CA PRO A 29 28.76 -21.27 -15.98
C PRO A 29 28.68 -19.93 -16.71
N GLY A 30 27.99 -18.94 -16.11
CA GLY A 30 27.94 -17.59 -16.64
C GLY A 30 26.58 -16.89 -16.70
N THR A 31 25.45 -17.60 -16.48
CA THR A 31 24.17 -16.93 -16.32
C THR A 31 23.92 -16.74 -14.83
N PRO A 32 23.96 -15.52 -14.28
CA PRO A 32 23.56 -15.31 -12.90
C PRO A 32 22.12 -15.77 -12.75
N ALA A 33 21.85 -16.67 -11.79
CA ALA A 33 20.48 -16.90 -11.36
C ALA A 33 19.99 -15.59 -10.76
N ALA A 34 19.27 -14.82 -11.56
CA ALA A 34 18.94 -13.43 -11.23
C ALA A 34 18.19 -13.34 -9.89
N ILE A 35 17.29 -14.30 -9.61
CA ILE A 35 16.44 -14.34 -8.41
C ILE A 35 16.54 -15.73 -7.79
N THR A 36 16.97 -15.84 -6.54
CA THR A 36 17.13 -17.12 -5.83
C THR A 36 16.43 -17.11 -4.48
N GLU A 37 15.92 -18.25 -4.04
CA GLU A 37 15.31 -18.38 -2.72
C GLU A 37 16.27 -17.94 -1.59
N GLY A 38 17.54 -18.31 -1.68
CA GLY A 38 18.53 -17.90 -0.67
C GLY A 38 18.73 -16.41 -0.59
N SER A 39 18.66 -15.67 -1.71
CA SER A 39 18.72 -14.21 -1.71
C SER A 39 17.46 -13.59 -1.10
N ILE A 40 16.29 -14.09 -1.49
CA ILE A 40 14.99 -13.66 -0.93
C ILE A 40 14.98 -13.89 0.58
N ARG A 41 15.35 -15.08 1.03
CA ARG A 41 15.40 -15.46 2.45
C ARG A 41 16.30 -14.52 3.25
N GLY A 42 17.50 -14.22 2.77
CA GLY A 42 18.42 -13.30 3.45
C GLY A 42 17.84 -11.88 3.62
N HIS A 43 17.12 -11.37 2.63
CA HIS A 43 16.43 -10.09 2.74
C HIS A 43 15.24 -10.16 3.72
N MET A 44 14.44 -11.21 3.64
CA MET A 44 13.28 -11.43 4.52
C MET A 44 13.69 -11.57 5.98
N GLU A 45 14.72 -12.40 6.28
CA GLU A 45 15.26 -12.61 7.62
C GLU A 45 15.81 -11.33 8.25
N PHE A 46 16.25 -10.36 7.45
CA PHE A 46 16.64 -9.05 7.95
C PHE A 46 15.43 -8.14 8.16
N LEU A 47 14.63 -7.90 7.09
CA LEU A 47 13.56 -6.91 7.11
C LEU A 47 12.43 -7.28 8.08
N ALA A 48 12.11 -8.55 8.25
CA ALA A 48 11.07 -9.01 9.16
C ALA A 48 11.63 -9.64 10.46
N SER A 49 12.84 -9.24 10.87
CA SER A 49 13.40 -9.67 12.15
C SER A 49 12.92 -8.82 13.31
N ASP A 50 12.90 -9.40 14.51
CA ASP A 50 12.64 -8.69 15.78
C ASP A 50 13.60 -7.51 16.00
N ALA A 51 14.82 -7.57 15.41
CA ALA A 51 15.81 -6.50 15.53
C ALA A 51 15.33 -5.16 14.95
N LEU A 52 14.33 -5.19 14.06
CA LEU A 52 13.69 -4.00 13.49
C LEU A 52 12.37 -3.63 14.18
N ASN A 53 12.02 -4.27 15.30
CA ASN A 53 10.81 -3.97 16.07
C ASN A 53 9.55 -3.76 15.21
N GLY A 54 9.45 -4.51 14.09
CA GLY A 54 8.34 -4.41 13.14
C GLY A 54 8.33 -3.14 12.29
N ARG A 55 9.45 -2.47 12.08
CA ARG A 55 9.61 -1.33 11.14
C ARG A 55 8.51 -0.26 11.24
N GLY A 56 8.07 0.04 12.47
CA GLY A 56 6.92 0.94 12.67
C GLY A 56 7.07 2.27 11.94
N SER A 57 6.00 2.71 11.27
CA SER A 57 5.95 3.99 10.54
C SER A 57 6.47 5.16 11.37
N GLY A 58 7.42 5.92 10.86
CA GLY A 58 8.02 7.08 11.51
C GLY A 58 9.00 6.74 12.63
N THR A 59 9.41 5.48 12.79
CA THR A 59 10.37 5.07 13.80
C THR A 59 11.79 4.99 13.24
N ARG A 60 12.77 4.91 14.15
CA ARG A 60 14.15 4.60 13.79
C ARG A 60 14.29 3.29 13.00
N ASP A 61 13.41 2.33 13.25
CA ASP A 61 13.48 1.00 12.66
C ASP A 61 12.99 1.02 11.20
N GLU A 62 12.00 1.86 10.87
CA GLU A 62 11.66 2.19 9.47
C GLU A 62 12.86 2.82 8.74
N TRP A 63 13.54 3.78 9.37
CA TRP A 63 14.74 4.39 8.78
C TRP A 63 15.86 3.37 8.54
N ILE A 64 16.08 2.42 9.46
CA ILE A 64 17.06 1.34 9.27
C ILE A 64 16.69 0.47 8.08
N ALA A 65 15.41 0.13 7.91
CA ALA A 65 14.93 -0.62 6.73
C ALA A 65 15.20 0.18 5.44
N ALA A 66 14.95 1.49 5.44
CA ALA A 66 15.24 2.37 4.31
C ALA A 66 16.75 2.39 3.97
N GLU A 67 17.63 2.53 4.95
CA GLU A 67 19.11 2.52 4.75
C GLU A 67 19.59 1.15 4.28
N TYR A 68 19.00 0.05 4.75
CA TYR A 68 19.31 -1.30 4.28
C TYR A 68 19.02 -1.41 2.77
N ILE A 69 17.82 -1.04 2.35
CA ILE A 69 17.41 -1.04 0.94
C ILE A 69 18.35 -0.15 0.11
N ALA A 70 18.57 1.10 0.54
CA ALA A 70 19.44 2.04 -0.14
C ALA A 70 20.88 1.53 -0.29
N SER A 71 21.40 0.79 0.69
CA SER A 71 22.73 0.19 0.65
C SER A 71 22.88 -0.85 -0.48
N HIS A 72 21.84 -1.68 -0.68
CA HIS A 72 21.82 -2.66 -1.76
C HIS A 72 21.74 -1.97 -3.13
N LEU A 73 20.89 -0.96 -3.30
CA LEU A 73 20.76 -0.22 -4.55
C LEU A 73 22.08 0.46 -4.93
N ARG A 74 22.77 1.06 -3.96
CA ARG A 74 24.11 1.64 -4.14
C ARG A 74 25.13 0.58 -4.57
N ARG A 75 25.12 -0.57 -3.89
CA ARG A 75 26.03 -1.68 -4.21
C ARG A 75 25.83 -2.21 -5.62
N TRP A 76 24.60 -2.23 -6.11
CA TRP A 76 24.27 -2.70 -7.47
C TRP A 76 24.45 -1.61 -8.54
N GLY A 77 24.72 -0.35 -8.15
CA GLY A 77 25.01 0.74 -9.07
C GLY A 77 23.76 1.37 -9.70
N LEU A 78 22.60 1.30 -9.03
CA LEU A 78 21.44 2.08 -9.45
C LEU A 78 21.67 3.57 -9.22
N GLU A 79 20.93 4.39 -9.95
CA GLU A 79 21.00 5.85 -9.85
C GLU A 79 20.04 6.35 -8.75
N PRO A 80 20.51 7.19 -7.80
CA PRO A 80 19.66 7.67 -6.71
C PRO A 80 18.64 8.72 -7.20
N LEU A 81 17.39 8.65 -6.69
CA LEU A 81 16.33 9.61 -6.97
C LEU A 81 15.70 10.25 -5.73
N GLY A 82 16.21 10.03 -4.54
CA GLY A 82 15.78 10.69 -3.30
C GLY A 82 16.14 12.17 -3.23
N ASP A 83 16.39 12.68 -2.06
CA ASP A 83 16.62 14.11 -1.83
C ASP A 83 17.94 14.61 -2.42
N ARG A 84 17.97 15.90 -2.70
CA ARG A 84 19.15 16.60 -3.17
C ARG A 84 19.49 17.75 -2.21
N SER A 85 20.51 17.55 -1.42
CA SER A 85 21.08 18.64 -0.63
C SER A 85 22.03 19.48 -1.48
N GLN A 86 22.12 20.78 -1.18
CA GLN A 86 22.96 21.71 -1.93
C GLN A 86 24.44 21.28 -1.87
N GLY A 87 25.06 21.09 -3.03
CA GLY A 87 26.47 20.69 -3.13
C GLY A 87 26.76 19.20 -2.88
N GLN A 88 25.74 18.39 -2.62
CA GLN A 88 25.90 16.95 -2.40
C GLN A 88 25.32 16.13 -3.56
N PRO A 89 25.82 14.90 -3.79
CA PRO A 89 25.17 13.94 -4.68
C PRO A 89 23.73 13.68 -4.21
N ARG A 90 22.87 13.34 -5.14
CA ARG A 90 21.49 12.93 -4.83
C ARG A 90 21.50 11.70 -3.92
N SER A 91 20.61 11.65 -2.93
CA SER A 91 20.41 10.51 -2.04
C SER A 91 19.51 9.44 -2.67
N PHE A 92 19.56 8.21 -2.16
CA PHE A 92 18.50 7.21 -2.37
C PHE A 92 17.29 7.48 -1.46
N ILE A 93 17.51 8.14 -0.33
CA ILE A 93 16.47 8.45 0.67
C ILE A 93 15.80 9.77 0.30
N GLN A 94 14.47 9.76 0.38
CA GLN A 94 13.63 10.93 0.40
C GLN A 94 13.03 11.02 1.80
N GLU A 95 13.51 11.98 2.59
CA GLU A 95 13.05 12.21 3.96
C GLU A 95 11.82 13.13 3.95
N ILE A 96 10.82 12.78 4.73
CA ILE A 96 9.54 13.47 4.76
C ILE A 96 9.26 13.87 6.21
N GLU A 97 9.29 15.18 6.47
CA GLU A 97 8.88 15.71 7.76
C GLU A 97 7.35 15.69 7.87
N LEU A 98 6.87 15.07 8.93
CA LEU A 98 5.46 14.97 9.26
C LEU A 98 5.17 15.77 10.52
N ARG A 99 4.16 16.64 10.49
CA ARG A 99 3.69 17.33 11.69
C ARG A 99 2.24 17.00 11.98
N GLY A 100 2.00 16.58 13.20
CA GLY A 100 0.67 16.51 13.77
C GLY A 100 0.11 17.91 13.97
N VAL A 101 -1.20 18.02 13.93
CA VAL A 101 -1.91 19.24 14.30
C VAL A 101 -2.75 18.92 15.53
N GLU A 102 -2.61 19.71 16.57
CA GLU A 102 -3.34 19.52 17.83
C GLU A 102 -4.09 20.79 18.24
N SER A 103 -5.18 20.63 18.96
CA SER A 103 -5.90 21.76 19.53
C SER A 103 -5.14 22.30 20.73
N THR A 104 -5.06 23.63 20.86
CA THR A 104 -4.39 24.27 22.01
C THR A 104 -5.30 24.45 23.22
N SER A 105 -6.61 24.30 23.04
CA SER A 105 -7.62 24.31 24.09
C SER A 105 -8.84 23.49 23.68
N ALA A 106 -9.78 23.27 24.58
CA ALA A 106 -11.01 22.54 24.29
C ALA A 106 -11.77 23.23 23.14
N PRO A 107 -11.99 22.59 21.99
CA PRO A 107 -12.72 23.16 20.88
C PRO A 107 -14.18 23.45 21.23
N VAL A 108 -14.72 24.50 20.60
CA VAL A 108 -16.10 24.89 20.74
C VAL A 108 -16.83 24.80 19.40
N LEU A 109 -18.00 24.18 19.39
CA LEU A 109 -18.92 24.14 18.27
C LEU A 109 -20.13 25.06 18.59
N THR A 110 -20.42 26.00 17.71
CA THR A 110 -21.66 26.77 17.77
C THR A 110 -22.62 26.26 16.70
N ILE A 111 -23.85 25.92 17.07
CA ILE A 111 -24.85 25.39 16.16
C ILE A 111 -26.26 25.82 16.55
N GLY A 112 -26.97 26.58 15.68
CA GLY A 112 -28.33 27.03 15.89
C GLY A 112 -28.55 27.83 17.20
N GLY A 113 -27.49 28.53 17.67
CA GLY A 113 -27.52 29.26 18.94
C GLY A 113 -27.02 28.45 20.15
N LEU A 114 -26.85 27.15 20.03
CA LEU A 114 -26.21 26.32 21.05
C LEU A 114 -24.68 26.47 21.00
N THR A 115 -24.04 26.47 22.16
CA THR A 115 -22.57 26.45 22.30
C THR A 115 -22.16 25.19 23.02
N LEU A 116 -21.44 24.31 22.31
CA LEU A 116 -21.03 23.00 22.78
C LEU A 116 -19.51 22.98 22.92
N THR A 117 -18.99 22.44 24.02
CA THR A 117 -17.57 22.43 24.33
C THR A 117 -17.06 21.00 24.42
N HIS A 118 -15.88 20.74 23.81
CA HIS A 118 -15.22 19.45 23.93
C HIS A 118 -15.01 19.06 25.38
N GLY A 119 -15.36 17.83 25.71
CA GLY A 119 -15.27 17.28 27.06
C GLY A 119 -16.51 17.49 27.93
N ARG A 120 -17.47 18.30 27.46
CA ARG A 120 -18.75 18.52 28.13
C ARG A 120 -19.89 17.89 27.32
N GLU A 121 -20.53 18.70 26.45
CA GLU A 121 -21.67 18.28 25.64
C GLU A 121 -21.25 17.53 24.36
N MET A 122 -19.98 17.64 24.00
CA MET A 122 -19.44 16.98 22.79
C MET A 122 -18.04 16.42 22.99
N LEU A 123 -17.67 15.46 22.16
CA LEU A 123 -16.30 14.99 21.97
C LEU A 123 -15.88 15.20 20.50
N VAL A 124 -14.76 15.86 20.27
CA VAL A 124 -14.09 15.83 18.98
C VAL A 124 -13.24 14.56 18.94
N GLN A 125 -13.66 13.56 18.19
CA GLN A 125 -12.94 12.28 18.07
C GLN A 125 -11.74 12.36 17.14
N GLY A 126 -11.80 13.25 16.14
CA GLY A 126 -10.71 13.48 15.20
C GLY A 126 -10.90 14.78 14.46
N LEU A 127 -9.83 15.53 14.33
CA LEU A 127 -9.80 16.74 13.51
C LEU A 127 -9.63 16.36 12.04
N GLY A 128 -10.44 16.99 11.20
CA GLY A 128 -10.35 16.81 9.75
C GLY A 128 -9.28 17.67 9.10
N THR A 129 -9.23 17.64 7.78
CA THR A 129 -8.29 18.45 6.99
C THR A 129 -8.70 19.92 6.89
N VAL A 130 -9.99 20.24 7.08
CA VAL A 130 -10.52 21.61 7.06
C VAL A 130 -10.62 22.11 8.50
N ALA A 131 -9.79 23.08 8.84
CA ALA A 131 -9.73 23.62 10.19
C ALA A 131 -10.99 24.42 10.55
N LYS A 132 -11.43 25.32 9.65
CA LYS A 132 -12.58 26.22 9.87
C LYS A 132 -13.78 25.75 9.07
N ILE A 133 -14.89 25.51 9.76
CA ILE A 133 -16.13 25.04 9.16
C ILE A 133 -17.23 26.02 9.52
N ALA A 134 -17.89 26.59 8.51
CA ALA A 134 -18.99 27.50 8.67
C ALA A 134 -20.04 27.27 7.58
N GLY A 135 -21.29 27.07 7.94
CA GLY A 135 -22.36 26.82 6.96
C GLY A 135 -23.66 26.32 7.59
N PRO A 136 -24.62 25.94 6.77
CA PRO A 136 -25.85 25.35 7.26
C PRO A 136 -25.63 23.88 7.67
N LEU A 137 -26.33 23.45 8.73
CA LEU A 137 -26.41 22.03 9.10
C LEU A 137 -27.26 21.29 8.08
N VAL A 138 -26.74 20.19 7.56
CA VAL A 138 -27.45 19.23 6.72
C VAL A 138 -27.82 18.01 7.58
N VAL A 139 -29.09 17.79 7.80
CA VAL A 139 -29.55 16.53 8.42
C VAL A 139 -29.58 15.45 7.36
N TYR A 140 -28.66 14.49 7.49
CA TYR A 140 -28.52 13.42 6.51
C TYR A 140 -29.70 12.44 6.59
N LYS A 141 -30.18 12.03 5.42
CA LYS A 141 -31.16 10.94 5.25
C LYS A 141 -30.58 9.90 4.27
N PRO A 142 -30.81 8.61 4.48
CA PRO A 142 -30.35 7.57 3.58
C PRO A 142 -30.67 7.89 2.11
N GLY A 143 -29.71 7.68 1.22
CA GLY A 143 -29.83 7.99 -0.20
C GLY A 143 -29.54 9.44 -0.61
N MET A 144 -29.24 10.33 0.34
CA MET A 144 -28.84 11.71 0.02
C MET A 144 -27.39 11.78 -0.45
N SER A 145 -27.12 12.58 -1.48
CA SER A 145 -25.76 13.01 -1.83
C SER A 145 -25.32 14.18 -0.95
N VAL A 146 -24.16 14.07 -0.35
CA VAL A 146 -23.56 15.11 0.50
C VAL A 146 -22.57 15.94 -0.31
N ARG A 147 -22.74 17.26 -0.29
CA ARG A 147 -21.83 18.20 -0.95
C ARG A 147 -20.52 18.29 -0.17
N ALA A 148 -19.39 18.37 -0.87
CA ALA A 148 -18.09 18.64 -0.27
C ALA A 148 -18.13 19.94 0.57
N GLY A 149 -17.49 19.89 1.74
CA GLY A 149 -17.44 21.04 2.65
C GLY A 149 -18.65 21.21 3.58
N SER A 150 -19.68 20.37 3.48
CA SER A 150 -20.87 20.45 4.32
C SER A 150 -20.59 20.08 5.77
N ALA A 151 -21.43 20.64 6.68
CA ALA A 151 -21.58 20.13 8.04
C ALA A 151 -22.83 19.23 8.10
N VAL A 152 -22.67 18.01 8.55
CA VAL A 152 -23.71 16.96 8.45
C VAL A 152 -24.03 16.39 9.82
N LEU A 153 -25.32 16.27 10.15
CA LEU A 153 -25.82 15.48 11.27
C LEU A 153 -26.14 14.07 10.75
N ALA A 154 -25.37 13.09 11.21
CA ALA A 154 -25.56 11.69 10.84
C ALA A 154 -26.71 11.04 11.62
N PRO A 155 -27.42 10.03 11.09
CA PRO A 155 -28.46 9.32 11.81
C PRO A 155 -27.89 8.46 12.94
N HIS A 156 -28.71 8.07 13.93
CA HIS A 156 -28.31 7.19 15.04
C HIS A 156 -27.71 5.84 14.59
N ARG A 157 -28.14 5.34 13.43
CA ARG A 157 -27.63 4.09 12.84
C ARG A 157 -27.28 4.34 11.39
N ALA A 158 -26.04 4.79 11.17
CA ALA A 158 -25.49 4.93 9.82
C ALA A 158 -24.94 3.59 9.32
N THR A 159 -25.36 3.16 8.14
CA THR A 159 -24.80 2.01 7.43
C THR A 159 -23.41 2.34 6.87
N ALA A 160 -22.71 1.36 6.30
CA ALA A 160 -21.46 1.60 5.59
C ALA A 160 -21.68 2.51 4.37
N GLU A 161 -22.80 2.33 3.67
CA GLU A 161 -23.19 3.15 2.53
C GLU A 161 -23.47 4.60 2.94
N ASP A 162 -24.21 4.82 4.05
CA ASP A 162 -24.44 6.16 4.60
C ASP A 162 -23.12 6.86 4.96
N ARG A 163 -22.18 6.14 5.59
CA ARG A 163 -20.86 6.69 5.92
C ARG A 163 -20.08 7.08 4.67
N ALA A 164 -20.11 6.25 3.62
CA ALA A 164 -19.49 6.55 2.33
C ALA A 164 -20.13 7.80 1.68
N ALA A 165 -21.46 7.93 1.74
CA ALA A 165 -22.16 9.07 1.20
C ALA A 165 -21.86 10.38 1.97
N MET A 166 -21.57 10.30 3.27
CA MET A 166 -21.17 11.43 4.10
C MET A 166 -19.69 11.77 4.03
N ALA A 167 -18.85 10.93 3.43
CA ALA A 167 -17.38 11.13 3.35
C ALA A 167 -16.94 12.48 2.75
N PRO A 168 -17.65 13.11 1.79
CA PRO A 168 -17.30 14.42 1.27
C PRO A 168 -17.50 15.59 2.26
N ALA A 169 -18.20 15.39 3.38
CA ALA A 169 -18.43 16.43 4.39
C ALA A 169 -17.11 16.90 5.02
N SER A 170 -17.07 18.16 5.47
CA SER A 170 -15.98 18.67 6.32
C SER A 170 -16.23 18.43 7.81
N LEU A 171 -17.47 18.29 8.21
CA LEU A 171 -17.88 17.98 9.59
C LEU A 171 -18.98 16.93 9.58
N VAL A 172 -18.79 15.86 10.35
CA VAL A 172 -19.83 14.87 10.61
C VAL A 172 -20.10 14.83 12.11
N ILE A 173 -21.32 15.13 12.48
CA ILE A 173 -21.82 15.07 13.86
C ILE A 173 -22.58 13.76 14.03
N VAL A 174 -22.16 12.95 15.00
CA VAL A 174 -22.73 11.62 15.26
C VAL A 174 -23.23 11.52 16.70
N PRO A 175 -24.23 10.68 17.00
CA PRO A 175 -24.60 10.39 18.39
C PRO A 175 -23.55 9.55 19.08
N GLU A 176 -23.50 9.59 20.40
CA GLU A 176 -22.68 8.68 21.19
C GLU A 176 -23.13 7.21 21.03
N THR A 177 -22.17 6.32 21.19
CA THR A 177 -22.43 4.87 21.30
C THR A 177 -22.14 4.41 22.72
N PRO A 178 -22.63 3.22 23.18
CA PRO A 178 -22.31 2.70 24.49
C PRO A 178 -20.81 2.68 24.81
N ASN A 179 -19.98 2.25 23.86
CA ASN A 179 -18.53 2.24 24.03
C ASN A 179 -17.94 3.65 24.19
N ILE A 180 -18.44 4.64 23.45
CA ILE A 180 -17.98 6.03 23.56
C ILE A 180 -18.40 6.60 24.91
N ARG A 181 -19.63 6.33 25.36
CA ARG A 181 -20.15 6.76 26.66
C ARG A 181 -19.27 6.26 27.81
N GLU A 182 -18.91 4.98 27.82
CA GLU A 182 -18.00 4.38 28.81
C GLU A 182 -16.64 5.06 28.84
N ARG A 183 -16.15 5.49 27.68
CA ARG A 183 -14.82 6.11 27.50
C ARG A 183 -14.84 7.63 27.46
N TRP A 184 -16.00 8.25 27.67
CA TRP A 184 -16.20 9.69 27.54
C TRP A 184 -15.16 10.49 28.34
N ALA A 185 -15.03 10.23 29.63
CA ALA A 185 -14.12 10.96 30.52
C ALA A 185 -12.65 10.86 30.07
N VAL A 186 -12.23 9.67 29.61
CA VAL A 186 -10.87 9.45 29.10
C VAL A 186 -10.63 10.21 27.80
N THR A 187 -11.63 10.25 26.92
CA THR A 187 -11.52 11.00 25.65
C THR A 187 -11.58 12.50 25.89
N ALA A 188 -12.46 12.94 26.79
CA ALA A 188 -12.62 14.33 27.20
C ALA A 188 -11.37 14.96 27.83
N SER A 189 -10.54 14.16 28.48
CA SER A 189 -9.30 14.64 29.12
C SER A 189 -8.17 14.91 28.14
N ARG A 190 -8.34 14.58 26.87
CA ARG A 190 -7.32 14.76 25.82
C ARG A 190 -7.77 15.83 24.83
N LEU A 191 -6.87 16.76 24.49
CA LEU A 191 -7.15 17.68 23.41
C LEU A 191 -7.16 16.95 22.06
N PRO A 192 -8.10 17.28 21.16
CA PRO A 192 -8.17 16.64 19.86
C PRO A 192 -6.95 16.94 19.00
N SER A 193 -6.54 15.95 18.21
CA SER A 193 -5.45 16.05 17.24
C SER A 193 -5.90 15.56 15.86
N ALA A 194 -5.21 16.02 14.83
CA ALA A 194 -5.29 15.46 13.51
C ALA A 194 -4.09 14.54 13.26
N PRO A 195 -4.24 13.53 12.39
CA PRO A 195 -3.10 12.73 11.94
C PRO A 195 -1.98 13.62 11.40
N PRO A 196 -0.71 13.22 11.56
CA PRO A 196 0.42 13.95 10.99
C PRO A 196 0.26 14.14 9.47
N ARG A 197 0.81 15.23 8.96
CA ARG A 197 0.84 15.56 7.52
C ARG A 197 2.24 15.99 7.12
N ALA A 198 2.63 15.70 5.88
CA ALA A 198 3.87 16.22 5.33
C ALA A 198 3.81 17.76 5.29
N VAL A 199 4.86 18.39 5.82
CA VAL A 199 4.90 19.86 6.01
C VAL A 199 4.95 20.57 4.66
N ASP A 200 5.69 20.02 3.71
CA ASP A 200 5.94 20.63 2.40
C ASP A 200 4.84 20.36 1.37
N LEU A 201 3.82 19.59 1.72
CA LEU A 201 2.70 19.39 0.83
C LEU A 201 1.57 20.39 1.09
N PRO A 202 0.98 20.97 0.04
CA PRO A 202 -0.30 21.64 0.18
C PRO A 202 -1.30 20.64 0.78
N ALA A 203 -2.26 21.12 1.57
CA ALA A 203 -3.25 20.29 2.27
C ALA A 203 -4.18 19.56 1.29
N ILE A 204 -3.62 18.63 0.52
CA ILE A 204 -4.30 17.81 -0.51
C ILE A 204 -4.32 16.35 -0.03
N ALA A 205 -4.81 16.11 1.15
CA ALA A 205 -5.41 14.81 1.41
C ALA A 205 -6.87 14.90 0.96
N ALA A 206 -7.47 13.80 0.50
CA ALA A 206 -8.91 13.71 0.37
C ALA A 206 -9.52 14.30 1.63
N PRO A 207 -10.48 15.23 1.53
CA PRO A 207 -10.98 15.97 2.69
C PRO A 207 -11.48 14.96 3.73
N ARG A 208 -10.80 14.92 4.86
CA ARG A 208 -11.23 14.11 5.98
C ARG A 208 -12.12 14.95 6.85
N ALA A 209 -13.32 14.49 7.11
CA ALA A 209 -14.25 15.19 7.97
C ALA A 209 -13.75 15.24 9.42
N THR A 210 -13.94 16.38 10.07
CA THR A 210 -13.91 16.42 11.53
C THR A 210 -15.10 15.61 12.07
N THR A 211 -14.86 14.70 13.00
CA THR A 211 -15.93 13.92 13.63
C THR A 211 -16.19 14.40 15.04
N ILE A 212 -17.41 14.85 15.27
CA ILE A 212 -17.90 15.28 16.58
C ILE A 212 -18.97 14.31 17.07
N VAL A 213 -18.79 13.81 18.27
CA VAL A 213 -19.80 12.98 18.97
C VAL A 213 -20.54 13.86 19.96
N LEU A 214 -21.85 13.77 19.95
CA LEU A 214 -22.71 14.41 20.95
C LEU A 214 -23.27 13.34 21.90
N ASP A 215 -23.44 13.70 23.16
CA ASP A 215 -24.27 12.91 24.07
C ASP A 215 -25.73 12.85 23.56
N ASP A 216 -26.51 11.88 24.03
CA ASP A 216 -27.86 11.65 23.54
C ASP A 216 -28.78 12.89 23.72
N ALA A 217 -28.64 13.62 24.81
CA ALA A 217 -29.49 14.78 25.08
C ALA A 217 -29.15 15.94 24.14
N THR A 218 -27.86 16.21 23.98
CA THR A 218 -27.35 17.23 23.06
C THR A 218 -27.65 16.88 21.61
N TYR A 219 -27.50 15.61 21.23
CA TYR A 219 -27.86 15.16 19.89
C TYR A 219 -29.35 15.39 19.59
N ALA A 220 -30.24 15.04 20.51
CA ALA A 220 -31.67 15.29 20.37
C ALA A 220 -32.00 16.79 20.23
N ALA A 221 -31.34 17.66 21.01
CA ALA A 221 -31.50 19.11 20.91
C ALA A 221 -31.04 19.65 19.54
N VAL A 222 -29.90 19.17 19.04
CA VAL A 222 -29.37 19.53 17.71
C VAL A 222 -30.29 19.04 16.58
N ALA A 223 -30.81 17.82 16.70
CA ALA A 223 -31.73 17.25 15.71
C ALA A 223 -33.07 17.98 15.63
N ALA A 224 -33.49 18.66 16.72
CA ALA A 224 -34.70 19.45 16.78
C ALA A 224 -34.52 20.89 16.24
N LEU A 225 -33.32 21.31 15.89
CA LEU A 225 -33.06 22.64 15.34
C LEU A 225 -33.77 22.85 13.98
N PRO A 226 -34.14 24.09 13.64
CA PRO A 226 -34.70 24.39 12.32
C PRO A 226 -33.76 23.97 11.20
N ALA A 227 -34.31 23.53 10.06
CA ALA A 227 -33.53 23.20 8.86
C ALA A 227 -32.62 24.38 8.48
N GLY A 228 -31.35 24.05 8.21
CA GLY A 228 -30.35 25.07 7.84
C GLY A 228 -29.77 25.83 9.03
N ALA A 229 -29.98 25.39 10.28
CA ALA A 229 -29.31 25.95 11.45
C ALA A 229 -27.82 26.16 11.19
N ARG A 230 -27.28 27.32 11.53
CA ARG A 230 -25.87 27.64 11.20
C ARG A 230 -24.92 26.93 12.14
N VAL A 231 -23.90 26.34 11.54
CA VAL A 231 -22.77 25.68 12.20
C VAL A 231 -21.56 26.58 12.09
N PHE A 232 -20.82 26.71 13.18
CA PHE A 232 -19.50 27.32 13.19
C PHE A 232 -18.58 26.52 14.09
N PHE A 233 -17.44 26.08 13.53
CA PHE A 233 -16.39 25.35 14.22
C PHE A 233 -15.05 25.86 13.74
N ASP A 234 -14.26 26.41 14.64
CA ASP A 234 -12.94 27.00 14.37
C ASP A 234 -12.03 26.72 15.57
N PRO A 235 -11.52 25.47 15.69
CA PRO A 235 -10.69 25.09 16.83
C PRO A 235 -9.35 25.82 16.79
N PRO A 236 -8.83 26.28 17.95
CA PRO A 236 -7.49 26.84 18.03
C PRO A 236 -6.45 25.74 17.83
N LEU A 237 -5.74 25.77 16.71
CA LEU A 237 -4.79 24.72 16.29
C LEU A 237 -3.35 25.23 16.33
N LYS A 238 -2.44 24.33 16.67
CA LYS A 238 -0.99 24.47 16.46
C LYS A 238 -0.41 23.21 15.85
N TYR A 239 0.73 23.31 15.21
CA TYR A 239 1.53 22.13 14.88
C TYR A 239 2.11 21.55 16.17
N ALA A 240 2.24 20.21 16.21
CA ALA A 240 2.95 19.53 17.28
C ALA A 240 4.39 20.02 17.33
N ASP A 241 4.93 20.23 18.55
CA ASP A 241 6.26 20.81 18.74
C ASP A 241 7.37 19.88 18.21
N THR A 242 7.15 18.57 18.26
CA THR A 242 8.11 17.59 17.78
C THR A 242 7.65 17.05 16.42
N PRO A 243 8.46 17.22 15.35
CA PRO A 243 8.19 16.59 14.07
C PRO A 243 8.37 15.07 14.17
N ALA A 244 7.58 14.34 13.42
CA ALA A 244 7.85 12.96 13.06
C ALA A 244 8.45 12.92 11.65
N HIS A 245 9.12 11.84 11.30
CA HIS A 245 9.69 11.67 9.97
C HIS A 245 9.25 10.32 9.41
N THR A 246 9.23 10.22 8.10
CA THR A 246 9.16 8.95 7.37
C THR A 246 10.07 9.03 6.15
N TRP A 247 10.42 7.90 5.57
CA TRP A 247 11.45 7.84 4.54
C TRP A 247 11.01 6.97 3.37
N ASN A 248 11.04 7.55 2.17
CA ASN A 248 11.00 6.76 0.96
C ASN A 248 12.41 6.38 0.53
N VAL A 249 12.56 5.24 -0.12
CA VAL A 249 13.77 4.91 -0.88
C VAL A 249 13.43 4.95 -2.35
N VAL A 250 14.19 5.71 -3.15
CA VAL A 250 13.90 5.84 -4.58
C VAL A 250 15.18 5.75 -5.40
N ALA A 251 15.12 4.88 -6.42
CA ALA A 251 16.21 4.68 -7.37
C ALA A 251 15.68 4.54 -8.79
N GLN A 252 16.56 4.72 -9.76
CA GLN A 252 16.23 4.45 -11.17
C GLN A 252 17.31 3.64 -11.88
N LEU A 253 16.86 2.94 -12.89
CA LEU A 253 17.66 2.42 -13.99
C LEU A 253 17.28 3.19 -15.26
N THR A 254 18.08 4.18 -15.62
CA THR A 254 17.81 5.03 -16.80
C THR A 254 17.79 4.21 -18.07
N GLY A 255 16.77 4.37 -18.89
CA GLY A 255 16.60 3.66 -20.15
C GLY A 255 17.68 3.99 -21.19
N SER A 256 17.98 3.01 -22.04
CA SER A 256 19.01 3.10 -23.08
C SER A 256 18.53 3.81 -24.36
N ASP A 257 17.23 3.82 -24.64
CA ASP A 257 16.68 4.39 -25.87
C ASP A 257 16.37 5.89 -25.69
N PRO A 258 16.99 6.78 -26.48
CA PRO A 258 16.75 8.24 -26.37
C PRO A 258 15.28 8.67 -26.53
N ALA A 259 14.48 7.94 -27.30
CA ALA A 259 13.06 8.23 -27.50
C ALA A 259 12.21 7.71 -26.35
N MET A 260 12.51 6.52 -25.83
CA MET A 260 11.68 5.83 -24.85
C MET A 260 12.12 6.07 -23.40
N ARG A 261 13.36 6.48 -23.12
CA ARG A 261 13.88 6.66 -21.74
C ARG A 261 13.11 7.69 -20.90
N ARG A 262 12.27 8.52 -21.53
CA ARG A 262 11.39 9.47 -20.80
C ARG A 262 10.11 8.79 -20.31
N GLU A 263 9.80 7.60 -20.80
CA GLU A 263 8.71 6.77 -20.32
C GLU A 263 9.21 5.93 -19.17
N ILE A 264 8.46 5.93 -18.07
CA ILE A 264 8.85 5.36 -16.80
C ILE A 264 7.89 4.25 -16.42
N ILE A 265 8.44 3.11 -16.02
CA ILE A 265 7.72 2.06 -15.31
C ILE A 265 8.10 2.19 -13.83
N LEU A 266 7.11 2.38 -12.96
CA LEU A 266 7.29 2.45 -11.52
C LEU A 266 7.00 1.09 -10.89
N LEU A 267 8.01 0.49 -10.26
CA LEU A 267 7.86 -0.69 -9.41
C LEU A 267 7.98 -0.24 -7.97
N SER A 268 7.00 -0.56 -7.15
CA SER A 268 6.95 -0.07 -5.78
C SER A 268 6.47 -1.10 -4.77
N ALA A 269 6.77 -0.85 -3.51
CA ALA A 269 6.34 -1.57 -2.32
C ALA A 269 6.28 -0.58 -1.15
N HIS A 270 5.76 -0.95 0.02
CA HIS A 270 6.02 -0.16 1.22
C HIS A 270 7.04 -0.84 2.12
N LEU A 271 7.78 -0.04 2.89
CA LEU A 271 8.90 -0.52 3.70
C LEU A 271 8.60 -0.57 5.19
N ASP A 272 7.60 0.17 5.63
CA ASP A 272 7.15 0.22 7.02
C ASP A 272 6.16 -0.91 7.36
N HIS A 273 5.84 -1.05 8.62
CA HIS A 273 4.73 -1.85 9.12
C HIS A 273 4.19 -1.28 10.44
N VAL A 274 3.43 -2.07 11.17
CA VAL A 274 2.73 -1.66 12.38
C VAL A 274 3.67 -1.32 13.54
N GLY A 275 4.84 -1.96 13.61
CA GLY A 275 5.84 -1.73 14.65
C GLY A 275 5.55 -2.47 15.95
N MET A 276 6.20 -2.05 17.03
CA MET A 276 5.99 -2.59 18.35
C MET A 276 4.73 -2.01 19.02
N ARG A 277 3.91 -2.86 19.64
CA ARG A 277 2.72 -2.47 20.42
C ARG A 277 2.81 -2.99 21.86
N PRO A 278 3.51 -2.28 22.77
CA PRO A 278 3.78 -2.78 24.13
C PRO A 278 2.52 -3.17 24.93
N ASN A 279 1.40 -2.50 24.64
CA ASN A 279 0.11 -2.72 25.34
C ASN A 279 -0.83 -3.70 24.62
N ALA A 280 -0.40 -4.33 23.52
CA ALA A 280 -1.20 -5.36 22.87
C ALA A 280 -1.33 -6.61 23.76
N PRO A 281 -2.40 -7.41 23.64
CA PRO A 281 -2.51 -8.68 24.34
C PRO A 281 -1.46 -9.69 23.86
N GLY A 282 -1.19 -10.73 24.64
CA GLY A 282 -0.19 -11.77 24.35
C GLY A 282 1.23 -11.40 24.81
N ASP A 283 2.17 -12.31 24.63
CA ASP A 283 3.57 -12.12 25.04
C ASP A 283 4.39 -11.46 23.93
N ASP A 284 4.08 -11.76 22.68
CA ASP A 284 4.70 -11.13 21.53
C ASP A 284 4.08 -9.74 21.28
N LYS A 285 4.94 -8.73 21.23
CA LYS A 285 4.60 -7.31 21.04
C LYS A 285 5.12 -6.73 19.74
N ILE A 286 5.89 -7.51 18.97
CA ILE A 286 6.52 -7.08 17.75
C ILE A 286 5.64 -7.57 16.59
N TYR A 287 5.24 -6.65 15.73
CA TYR A 287 4.48 -6.93 14.53
C TYR A 287 5.47 -6.91 13.38
N ASN A 288 6.08 -8.08 13.09
CA ASN A 288 7.19 -8.17 12.16
C ASN A 288 6.84 -7.89 10.70
N GLY A 289 5.59 -8.13 10.29
CA GLY A 289 5.12 -7.81 8.94
C GLY A 289 5.94 -8.51 7.86
N ALA A 290 6.09 -9.84 7.99
CA ALA A 290 6.87 -10.59 7.02
C ALA A 290 6.18 -10.65 5.66
N ASP A 291 4.88 -10.93 5.64
CA ASP A 291 4.09 -10.82 4.43
C ASP A 291 3.77 -9.36 4.11
N ASP A 292 3.37 -8.60 5.11
CA ASP A 292 2.96 -7.18 5.03
C ASP A 292 4.06 -6.23 5.58
N ASP A 293 4.90 -5.58 4.81
CA ASP A 293 5.15 -5.77 3.38
C ASP A 293 6.65 -5.99 3.14
N ALA A 294 7.30 -6.77 4.04
CA ALA A 294 8.67 -7.17 3.75
C ALA A 294 8.73 -8.01 2.46
N SER A 295 7.68 -8.82 2.18
CA SER A 295 7.61 -9.65 0.98
C SER A 295 7.58 -8.82 -0.31
N GLY A 296 6.75 -7.78 -0.39
CA GLY A 296 6.72 -6.87 -1.54
C GLY A 296 8.00 -6.05 -1.64
N SER A 297 8.51 -5.56 -0.52
CA SER A 297 9.79 -4.84 -0.46
C SER A 297 10.94 -5.68 -1.02
N VAL A 298 11.00 -6.96 -0.67
CA VAL A 298 12.01 -7.90 -1.19
C VAL A 298 11.77 -8.21 -2.67
N ALA A 299 10.52 -8.31 -3.13
CA ALA A 299 10.23 -8.49 -4.55
C ALA A 299 10.81 -7.36 -5.41
N VAL A 300 10.58 -6.12 -5.00
CA VAL A 300 11.11 -4.95 -5.72
C VAL A 300 12.64 -4.93 -5.67
N LEU A 301 13.28 -5.32 -4.55
CA LEU A 301 14.74 -5.46 -4.44
C LEU A 301 15.29 -6.50 -5.43
N GLU A 302 14.73 -7.70 -5.45
CA GLU A 302 15.19 -8.77 -6.34
C GLU A 302 14.96 -8.43 -7.82
N LEU A 303 13.85 -7.78 -8.15
CA LEU A 303 13.60 -7.27 -9.50
C LEU A 303 14.62 -6.18 -9.88
N ALA A 304 14.94 -5.25 -8.98
CA ALA A 304 15.94 -4.20 -9.23
C ALA A 304 17.32 -4.81 -9.50
N LYS A 305 17.75 -5.76 -8.67
CA LYS A 305 19.00 -6.52 -8.84
C LYS A 305 19.02 -7.26 -10.19
N ALA A 306 17.96 -7.98 -10.52
CA ALA A 306 17.86 -8.74 -11.75
C ALA A 306 17.87 -7.84 -13.01
N MET A 307 17.23 -6.67 -12.94
CA MET A 307 17.26 -5.70 -14.03
C MET A 307 18.67 -5.11 -14.26
N MET A 308 19.43 -4.88 -13.18
CA MET A 308 20.82 -4.42 -13.28
C MET A 308 21.77 -5.46 -13.87
N GLN A 309 21.49 -6.74 -13.65
CA GLN A 309 22.34 -7.86 -14.16
C GLN A 309 22.05 -8.20 -15.63
N GLY A 310 20.97 -7.70 -16.21
CA GLY A 310 20.57 -7.94 -17.60
C GLY A 310 20.89 -6.80 -18.55
N PRO A 311 20.48 -6.94 -19.83
CA PRO A 311 20.57 -5.83 -20.78
C PRO A 311 19.77 -4.61 -20.29
N ARG A 312 20.35 -3.41 -20.47
CA ARG A 312 19.71 -2.16 -20.09
C ARG A 312 18.40 -1.97 -20.87
N PRO A 313 17.26 -1.78 -20.18
CA PRO A 313 15.97 -1.62 -20.86
C PRO A 313 15.91 -0.34 -21.69
N LYS A 314 15.00 -0.26 -22.68
CA LYS A 314 14.77 0.96 -23.47
C LYS A 314 14.13 2.07 -22.63
N ARG A 315 13.09 1.74 -21.84
CA ARG A 315 12.43 2.64 -20.90
C ARG A 315 13.17 2.73 -19.59
N THR A 316 13.01 3.83 -18.90
CA THR A 316 13.49 3.96 -17.52
C THR A 316 12.59 3.16 -16.57
N ILE A 317 13.21 2.46 -15.63
CA ILE A 317 12.51 1.82 -14.52
C ILE A 317 12.85 2.59 -13.26
N VAL A 318 11.84 3.02 -12.52
CA VAL A 318 11.96 3.60 -11.18
C VAL A 318 11.53 2.56 -10.17
N PHE A 319 12.33 2.40 -9.13
CA PHE A 319 12.07 1.53 -8.00
C PHE A 319 11.83 2.43 -6.79
N ALA A 320 10.71 2.21 -6.09
CA ALA A 320 10.35 3.01 -4.93
C ALA A 320 9.84 2.13 -3.78
N TRP A 321 10.29 2.44 -2.58
CA TRP A 321 9.78 1.88 -1.34
C TRP A 321 9.23 3.02 -0.53
N PHE A 322 7.94 2.99 -0.26
CA PHE A 322 7.26 4.07 0.43
C PHE A 322 7.21 3.84 1.93
N GLY A 323 7.44 4.89 2.70
CA GLY A 323 7.27 4.86 4.13
C GLY A 323 5.87 5.30 4.57
N SER A 324 5.51 4.90 5.77
CA SER A 324 4.21 5.25 6.41
C SER A 324 2.99 4.92 5.55
N GLU A 325 2.99 3.79 4.84
CA GLU A 325 1.78 3.25 4.21
C GLU A 325 0.73 2.98 5.28
N GLU A 326 1.11 2.28 6.35
CA GLU A 326 0.29 1.87 7.49
C GLU A 326 -0.34 3.03 8.27
N ARG A 327 0.19 4.22 8.09
CA ARG A 327 -0.33 5.44 8.71
C ARG A 327 -1.02 6.37 7.74
N GLY A 328 -1.38 5.87 6.55
CA GLY A 328 -2.18 6.57 5.56
C GLY A 328 -1.45 6.95 4.28
N GLY A 329 -0.36 6.25 3.94
CA GLY A 329 0.36 6.39 2.69
C GLY A 329 1.06 7.75 2.56
N HIS A 330 1.73 8.20 3.61
CA HIS A 330 2.41 9.51 3.59
C HIS A 330 3.54 9.53 2.56
N GLY A 331 4.33 8.45 2.48
CA GLY A 331 5.43 8.33 1.54
C GLY A 331 4.99 8.37 0.09
N SER A 332 4.05 7.53 -0.28
CA SER A 332 3.52 7.49 -1.66
C SER A 332 2.82 8.77 -2.07
N ASN A 333 2.08 9.39 -1.13
CA ASN A 333 1.44 10.68 -1.37
C ASN A 333 2.47 11.78 -1.62
N TYR A 334 3.50 11.85 -0.78
CA TYR A 334 4.60 12.82 -0.94
C TYR A 334 5.31 12.63 -2.28
N PHE A 335 5.68 11.39 -2.61
CA PHE A 335 6.31 11.07 -3.89
C PHE A 335 5.43 11.46 -5.08
N ALA A 336 4.13 11.14 -5.02
CA ALA A 336 3.18 11.44 -6.09
C ALA A 336 2.96 12.95 -6.29
N GLU A 337 3.10 13.77 -5.25
CA GLU A 337 2.92 15.23 -5.33
C GLU A 337 4.21 15.98 -5.68
N THR A 338 5.37 15.48 -5.26
CA THR A 338 6.66 16.18 -5.43
C THR A 338 7.47 15.71 -6.62
N THR A 339 7.19 14.49 -7.14
CA THR A 339 7.92 13.92 -8.27
C THR A 339 7.19 14.19 -9.58
N PRO A 340 7.88 14.63 -10.64
CA PRO A 340 7.27 14.78 -11.97
C PRO A 340 6.81 13.43 -12.54
N LEU A 341 5.52 13.15 -12.48
CA LEU A 341 4.94 11.88 -12.94
C LEU A 341 4.59 11.82 -14.43
N GLY A 342 4.80 12.90 -15.18
CA GLY A 342 4.39 12.99 -16.58
C GLY A 342 4.98 11.93 -17.53
N GLY A 343 6.06 11.29 -17.12
CA GLY A 343 6.66 10.16 -17.84
C GLY A 343 6.22 8.78 -17.39
N VAL A 344 5.51 8.66 -16.24
CA VAL A 344 5.11 7.36 -15.69
C VAL A 344 3.95 6.80 -16.50
N ILE A 345 4.17 5.64 -17.14
CA ILE A 345 3.18 4.96 -17.99
C ILE A 345 2.50 3.79 -17.30
N ALA A 346 3.11 3.26 -16.23
CA ALA A 346 2.58 2.16 -15.43
C ALA A 346 3.17 2.18 -14.02
N ASN A 347 2.38 1.75 -13.03
CA ASN A 347 2.87 1.38 -11.71
C ASN A 347 2.40 -0.04 -11.35
N LEU A 348 3.33 -0.83 -10.85
CA LEU A 348 3.10 -2.11 -10.20
C LEU A 348 3.58 -1.99 -8.75
N GLN A 349 2.66 -1.93 -7.82
CA GLN A 349 2.89 -2.02 -6.37
C GLN A 349 2.92 -3.51 -6.01
N PHE A 350 3.98 -3.97 -5.37
CA PHE A 350 4.06 -5.33 -4.83
C PHE A 350 3.72 -5.28 -3.35
N GLU A 351 2.78 -6.11 -2.91
CA GLU A 351 2.31 -6.10 -1.54
C GLU A 351 1.75 -7.46 -1.16
N MET A 352 2.21 -8.00 -0.03
CA MET A 352 1.76 -9.29 0.51
C MET A 352 1.82 -10.43 -0.52
N ILE A 353 3.03 -10.78 -0.94
CA ILE A 353 3.28 -11.83 -1.93
C ILE A 353 4.02 -13.04 -1.34
N GLY A 354 4.20 -13.07 -0.04
CA GLY A 354 4.98 -14.11 0.65
C GLY A 354 4.21 -15.41 0.90
N ARG A 355 2.88 -15.41 0.78
CA ARG A 355 2.02 -16.59 1.01
C ARG A 355 1.08 -16.82 -0.15
N SER A 356 0.79 -18.10 -0.45
CA SER A 356 -0.17 -18.45 -1.51
C SER A 356 -1.60 -18.12 -1.11
N ASP A 357 -2.34 -17.49 -2.01
CA ASP A 357 -3.80 -17.37 -1.88
C ASP A 357 -4.45 -18.69 -2.31
N PRO A 358 -5.26 -19.35 -1.44
CA PRO A 358 -5.91 -20.62 -1.78
C PRO A 358 -6.97 -20.52 -2.89
N LYS A 359 -7.40 -19.30 -3.27
CA LYS A 359 -8.39 -19.10 -4.33
C LYS A 359 -7.80 -19.01 -5.74
N VAL A 360 -6.45 -18.96 -5.85
CA VAL A 360 -5.76 -18.92 -7.14
C VAL A 360 -4.83 -20.13 -7.30
N PRO A 361 -4.40 -20.49 -8.51
CA PRO A 361 -3.44 -21.58 -8.69
C PRO A 361 -2.16 -21.37 -7.90
N PRO A 362 -1.45 -22.45 -7.49
CA PRO A 362 -0.16 -22.33 -6.80
C PRO A 362 0.84 -21.45 -7.56
N GLN A 363 1.66 -20.71 -6.82
CA GLN A 363 2.71 -19.83 -7.37
C GLN A 363 2.14 -18.75 -8.31
N THR A 364 0.90 -18.34 -8.10
CA THR A 364 0.21 -17.33 -8.90
C THR A 364 -0.07 -16.11 -8.04
N LEU A 365 0.12 -14.93 -8.63
CA LEU A 365 -0.22 -13.64 -8.09
C LEU A 365 -1.57 -13.19 -8.65
N TRP A 366 -2.21 -12.26 -8.00
CA TRP A 366 -3.38 -11.58 -8.54
C TRP A 366 -3.13 -10.05 -8.58
N LEU A 367 -3.86 -9.37 -9.45
CA LEU A 367 -3.74 -7.94 -9.66
C LEU A 367 -5.04 -7.24 -9.27
N THR A 368 -4.96 -6.27 -8.39
CA THR A 368 -6.12 -5.45 -8.04
C THR A 368 -6.63 -4.70 -9.25
N GLY A 369 -7.95 -4.76 -9.51
CA GLY A 369 -8.53 -4.09 -10.67
C GLY A 369 -7.96 -4.57 -12.01
N TYR A 370 -7.72 -5.87 -12.15
CA TYR A 370 -7.18 -6.51 -13.37
C TYR A 370 -7.96 -6.12 -14.63
N GLU A 371 -9.27 -6.02 -14.51
CA GLU A 371 -10.20 -5.65 -15.59
C GLU A 371 -10.20 -4.15 -15.92
N ARG A 372 -9.60 -3.31 -15.07
CA ARG A 372 -9.66 -1.85 -15.19
C ARG A 372 -8.71 -1.29 -16.25
N SER A 373 -7.64 -2.01 -16.57
CA SER A 373 -6.65 -1.55 -17.55
C SER A 373 -6.13 -2.69 -18.40
N THR A 374 -5.40 -2.34 -19.45
CA THR A 374 -4.76 -3.33 -20.33
C THR A 374 -3.47 -3.92 -19.73
N LEU A 375 -2.96 -3.39 -18.59
CA LEU A 375 -1.66 -3.77 -18.02
C LEU A 375 -1.61 -5.24 -17.60
N GLY A 376 -2.50 -5.67 -16.69
CA GLY A 376 -2.52 -7.04 -16.17
C GLY A 376 -2.67 -8.10 -17.26
N PRO A 377 -3.70 -8.00 -18.13
CA PRO A 377 -3.88 -8.95 -19.23
C PRO A 377 -2.67 -9.06 -20.15
N GLU A 378 -1.99 -7.96 -20.46
CA GLU A 378 -0.80 -8.01 -21.33
C GLU A 378 0.42 -8.63 -20.64
N LEU A 379 0.64 -8.36 -19.35
CA LEU A 379 1.70 -9.03 -18.59
C LEU A 379 1.44 -10.55 -18.48
N ALA A 380 0.20 -10.96 -18.23
CA ALA A 380 -0.19 -12.37 -18.18
C ALA A 380 0.08 -13.09 -19.51
N LYS A 381 -0.25 -12.48 -20.66
CA LYS A 381 0.07 -13.00 -21.99
C LYS A 381 1.58 -13.17 -22.24
N ARG A 382 2.43 -12.49 -21.49
CA ARG A 382 3.90 -12.54 -21.58
C ARG A 382 4.54 -13.48 -20.55
N GLY A 383 3.72 -14.25 -19.85
CA GLY A 383 4.17 -15.29 -18.93
C GLY A 383 4.15 -14.91 -17.44
N ALA A 384 3.68 -13.70 -17.08
CA ALA A 384 3.42 -13.40 -15.67
C ALA A 384 2.34 -14.37 -15.14
N ARG A 385 2.63 -15.01 -14.02
CA ARG A 385 1.62 -15.81 -13.32
C ARG A 385 0.67 -14.87 -12.58
N LEU A 386 -0.15 -14.17 -13.32
CA LEU A 386 -0.97 -13.07 -12.84
C LEU A 386 -2.42 -13.25 -13.29
N VAL A 387 -3.34 -13.23 -12.34
CA VAL A 387 -4.79 -13.38 -12.56
C VAL A 387 -5.56 -12.21 -11.96
N GLN A 388 -6.86 -12.19 -12.15
CA GLN A 388 -7.77 -11.23 -11.52
C GLN A 388 -7.82 -11.45 -10.00
N ASP A 389 -8.01 -10.37 -9.25
CA ASP A 389 -8.25 -10.37 -7.81
C ASP A 389 -9.45 -11.27 -7.45
N PRO A 390 -9.25 -12.35 -6.66
CA PRO A 390 -10.31 -13.28 -6.28
C PRO A 390 -11.16 -12.78 -5.09
N HIS A 391 -10.96 -11.56 -4.62
CA HIS A 391 -11.60 -10.97 -3.46
C HIS A 391 -12.26 -9.60 -3.77
N PRO A 392 -13.21 -9.54 -4.73
CA PRO A 392 -13.79 -8.27 -5.18
C PRO A 392 -14.55 -7.50 -4.08
N ASP A 393 -15.02 -8.22 -3.04
CA ASP A 393 -15.68 -7.68 -1.85
C ASP A 393 -14.75 -6.90 -0.92
N GLN A 394 -13.43 -7.11 -1.01
CA GLN A 394 -12.43 -6.46 -0.15
C GLN A 394 -12.01 -5.07 -0.64
N SER A 395 -12.34 -4.70 -1.88
CA SER A 395 -11.98 -3.40 -2.48
C SER A 395 -10.47 -3.11 -2.44
N PHE A 396 -9.62 -4.11 -2.59
CA PHE A 396 -8.16 -4.02 -2.48
C PHE A 396 -7.54 -2.99 -3.42
N PHE A 397 -8.14 -2.73 -4.58
CA PHE A 397 -7.64 -1.72 -5.52
C PHE A 397 -7.43 -0.33 -4.90
N THR A 398 -8.17 0.01 -3.85
CA THR A 398 -8.12 1.33 -3.20
C THR A 398 -7.40 1.33 -1.86
N ARG A 399 -6.76 0.23 -1.45
CA ARG A 399 -6.23 0.04 -0.09
C ARG A 399 -4.71 0.12 0.01
N SER A 400 -3.99 0.23 -1.11
CA SER A 400 -2.54 0.35 -1.15
C SER A 400 -2.07 1.62 -1.86
N ASP A 401 -0.77 1.83 -1.92
CA ASP A 401 -0.13 3.03 -2.49
C ASP A 401 -0.43 3.27 -3.98
N ASN A 402 -0.74 2.22 -4.74
CA ASN A 402 -1.11 2.31 -6.16
C ASN A 402 -2.21 3.34 -6.43
N ILE A 403 -3.16 3.52 -5.48
CA ILE A 403 -4.31 4.40 -5.66
C ILE A 403 -3.91 5.86 -5.87
N ARG A 404 -2.76 6.29 -5.31
CA ARG A 404 -2.25 7.66 -5.49
C ARG A 404 -1.94 7.94 -6.96
N PHE A 405 -1.30 6.98 -7.61
CA PHE A 405 -0.94 7.06 -9.03
C PHE A 405 -2.16 6.83 -9.95
N ALA A 406 -3.03 5.89 -9.60
CA ALA A 406 -4.25 5.61 -10.34
C ALA A 406 -5.15 6.86 -10.46
N ARG A 407 -5.35 7.60 -9.37
CA ARG A 407 -6.11 8.87 -9.36
C ARG A 407 -5.47 9.94 -10.23
N LYS A 408 -4.16 9.95 -10.36
CA LYS A 408 -3.44 10.84 -11.29
C LYS A 408 -3.53 10.40 -12.76
N GLY A 409 -4.22 9.28 -13.04
CA GLY A 409 -4.48 8.79 -14.39
C GLY A 409 -3.49 7.76 -14.91
N ILE A 410 -2.53 7.33 -14.11
CA ILE A 410 -1.55 6.30 -14.44
C ILE A 410 -2.18 4.93 -14.23
N PRO A 411 -2.15 3.99 -15.20
CA PRO A 411 -2.47 2.59 -14.95
C PRO A 411 -1.60 2.03 -13.82
N ALA A 412 -2.19 1.92 -12.63
CA ALA A 412 -1.49 1.60 -11.38
C ALA A 412 -2.29 0.57 -10.58
N HIS A 413 -1.64 -0.53 -10.23
CA HIS A 413 -2.27 -1.69 -9.62
C HIS A 413 -1.36 -2.31 -8.57
N THR A 414 -1.95 -2.97 -7.57
CA THR A 414 -1.21 -3.80 -6.62
C THR A 414 -1.19 -5.24 -7.11
N VAL A 415 0.00 -5.82 -7.10
CA VAL A 415 0.29 -7.24 -7.32
C VAL A 415 0.39 -7.91 -5.96
N SER A 416 -0.42 -8.92 -5.70
CA SER A 416 -0.49 -9.58 -4.38
C SER A 416 -0.78 -11.07 -4.51
N SER A 417 -0.65 -11.79 -3.41
CA SER A 417 -1.17 -13.15 -3.21
C SER A 417 -1.82 -13.31 -1.81
N PHE A 418 -2.28 -12.22 -1.23
CA PHE A 418 -2.90 -12.20 0.09
C PHE A 418 -4.20 -12.99 0.13
N GLY A 419 -4.15 -14.17 0.75
CA GLY A 419 -5.29 -15.09 0.88
C GLY A 419 -6.17 -14.84 2.11
N LEU A 420 -6.23 -13.64 2.64
CA LEU A 420 -6.99 -13.26 3.84
C LEU A 420 -6.58 -14.06 5.09
N HIS A 421 -5.29 -14.34 5.22
CA HIS A 421 -4.79 -15.06 6.40
C HIS A 421 -4.99 -14.24 7.71
N LYS A 422 -5.15 -14.96 8.81
CA LYS A 422 -5.49 -14.40 10.14
C LYS A 422 -4.38 -13.54 10.75
N ASP A 423 -3.16 -13.63 10.23
CA ASP A 423 -1.97 -12.99 10.80
C ASP A 423 -1.79 -11.55 10.29
N TYR A 424 -2.66 -11.08 9.37
CA TYR A 424 -2.66 -9.70 8.90
C TYR A 424 -2.76 -8.71 10.06
N HIS A 425 -1.79 -7.80 10.19
CA HIS A 425 -1.65 -6.86 11.31
C HIS A 425 -1.63 -7.54 12.69
N GLN A 426 -1.07 -8.75 12.76
CA GLN A 426 -0.88 -9.51 14.00
C GLN A 426 0.60 -9.88 14.20
N PRO A 427 1.04 -10.17 15.43
CA PRO A 427 2.41 -10.64 15.69
C PRO A 427 2.77 -11.92 14.94
N GLY A 428 1.77 -12.73 14.55
CA GLY A 428 1.98 -13.97 13.81
C GLY A 428 2.38 -13.79 12.34
N ASP A 429 2.51 -12.57 11.83
CA ASP A 429 3.05 -12.34 10.47
C ASP A 429 4.57 -12.38 10.48
N GLU A 430 5.09 -13.61 10.56
CA GLU A 430 6.49 -13.96 10.78
C GLU A 430 7.16 -14.56 9.55
N VAL A 431 8.49 -14.45 9.48
CA VAL A 431 9.30 -15.10 8.42
C VAL A 431 9.05 -16.60 8.33
N SER A 432 8.79 -17.25 9.46
CA SER A 432 8.47 -18.68 9.54
C SER A 432 7.18 -19.08 8.80
N THR A 433 6.32 -18.13 8.50
CA THR A 433 5.04 -18.35 7.81
C THR A 433 5.11 -18.11 6.30
N ILE A 434 6.25 -17.64 5.80
CA ILE A 434 6.46 -17.35 4.37
C ILE A 434 6.67 -18.63 3.57
N ASP A 435 5.94 -18.76 2.47
CA ASP A 435 6.11 -19.79 1.45
C ASP A 435 7.19 -19.35 0.46
N PHE A 436 8.47 -19.60 0.80
CA PHE A 436 9.59 -19.18 -0.02
C PHE A 436 9.61 -19.76 -1.44
N PRO A 437 9.23 -21.02 -1.69
CA PRO A 437 9.04 -21.53 -3.04
C PRO A 437 7.99 -20.74 -3.83
N HIS A 438 6.84 -20.44 -3.24
CA HIS A 438 5.80 -19.61 -3.85
C HIS A 438 6.34 -18.21 -4.19
N MET A 439 6.87 -17.51 -3.19
CA MET A 439 7.38 -16.14 -3.33
C MET A 439 8.48 -16.07 -4.41
N THR A 440 9.40 -17.04 -4.45
CA THR A 440 10.48 -17.10 -5.42
C THR A 440 9.96 -17.22 -6.85
N GLU A 441 9.06 -18.17 -7.10
CA GLU A 441 8.49 -18.39 -8.44
C GLU A 441 7.55 -17.26 -8.86
N ALA A 442 6.81 -16.67 -7.92
CA ALA A 442 5.98 -15.50 -8.14
C ALA A 442 6.82 -14.32 -8.65
N ILE A 443 7.90 -13.96 -7.93
CA ILE A 443 8.80 -12.87 -8.34
C ILE A 443 9.46 -13.18 -9.69
N ARG A 444 9.96 -14.41 -9.89
CA ARG A 444 10.58 -14.83 -11.17
C ARG A 444 9.63 -14.65 -12.34
N SER A 445 8.36 -15.00 -12.15
CA SER A 445 7.34 -14.91 -13.22
C SER A 445 7.13 -13.49 -13.72
N MET A 446 7.40 -12.48 -12.89
CA MET A 446 7.21 -11.07 -13.24
C MET A 446 8.41 -10.47 -14.01
N LEU A 447 9.61 -11.07 -13.94
CA LEU A 447 10.82 -10.48 -14.49
C LEU A 447 10.73 -10.25 -16.01
N GLU A 448 10.46 -11.28 -16.78
CA GLU A 448 10.43 -11.20 -18.25
C GLU A 448 9.24 -10.38 -18.78
N PRO A 449 8.01 -10.45 -18.21
CA PRO A 449 6.93 -9.54 -18.55
C PRO A 449 7.25 -8.07 -18.29
N ILE A 450 7.92 -7.74 -17.18
CA ILE A 450 8.36 -6.37 -16.89
C ILE A 450 9.48 -5.95 -17.88
N ARG A 451 10.42 -6.82 -18.19
CA ARG A 451 11.43 -6.58 -19.24
C ARG A 451 10.80 -6.32 -20.59
N TRP A 452 9.80 -7.12 -20.95
CA TRP A 452 9.04 -6.90 -22.18
C TRP A 452 8.35 -5.52 -22.19
N LEU A 453 7.67 -5.16 -21.08
CA LEU A 453 7.04 -3.83 -20.95
C LEU A 453 8.08 -2.71 -21.09
N ALA A 454 9.27 -2.90 -20.53
CA ALA A 454 10.35 -1.90 -20.59
C ALA A 454 11.02 -1.79 -21.98
N ASN A 455 10.81 -2.75 -22.89
CA ASN A 455 11.45 -2.80 -24.21
C ASN A 455 10.49 -2.73 -25.39
N SER A 456 9.17 -2.84 -25.18
CA SER A 456 8.14 -2.82 -26.22
C SER A 456 7.55 -1.42 -26.41
N ASP A 457 6.86 -1.21 -27.54
CA ASP A 457 6.12 0.03 -27.80
C ASP A 457 4.76 0.07 -27.09
N PHE A 458 4.39 -1.00 -26.39
CA PHE A 458 3.13 -1.09 -25.67
C PHE A 458 3.06 -0.05 -24.54
N ARG A 459 1.94 0.67 -24.47
CA ARG A 459 1.61 1.60 -23.37
C ARG A 459 0.31 1.16 -22.73
N PRO A 460 0.32 0.82 -21.45
CA PRO A 460 -0.90 0.48 -20.72
C PRO A 460 -1.92 1.62 -20.76
N GLN A 461 -3.20 1.26 -20.84
CA GLN A 461 -4.30 2.21 -20.87
C GLN A 461 -5.42 1.74 -19.93
N TRP A 462 -6.15 2.69 -19.38
CA TRP A 462 -7.39 2.39 -18.68
C TRP A 462 -8.47 1.92 -19.67
N ASN A 463 -9.17 0.87 -19.31
CA ASN A 463 -10.39 0.48 -20.00
C ASN A 463 -11.50 1.53 -19.77
N PRO A 464 -12.53 1.61 -20.61
CA PRO A 464 -13.67 2.50 -20.37
C PRO A 464 -14.26 2.32 -18.96
N GLY A 465 -14.32 3.39 -18.16
CA GLY A 465 -14.77 3.36 -16.77
C GLY A 465 -13.79 2.75 -15.76
N GLY A 466 -12.60 2.29 -16.19
CA GLY A 466 -11.61 1.64 -15.32
C GLY A 466 -10.82 2.59 -14.43
N ARG A 467 -10.61 3.84 -14.86
CA ARG A 467 -9.90 4.84 -14.07
C ARG A 467 -10.72 5.21 -12.81
N PRO A 468 -10.10 5.22 -11.60
CA PRO A 468 -10.78 5.70 -10.42
C PRO A 468 -11.01 7.23 -10.49
N GLY A 469 -12.07 7.68 -9.86
CA GLY A 469 -12.39 9.12 -9.72
C GLY A 469 -11.48 9.83 -8.74
#